data_fb2c967a7dd54416928fa3ab0de6c3d6
#
_entry.id   fb2c967a7dd54416928fa3ab0de6c3d6
#
_cell.length_a   1.000
_cell.length_b   1.000
_cell.length_c   1.000
_cell.angle_alpha   90.00
_cell.angle_beta   90.00
_cell.angle_gamma   90.00
#
_symmetry.space_group_name_H-M   'P 1'
#
loop_
_entity.id
_entity.type
_entity.pdbx_description
1 polymer ?
#
loop_
_entity_poly.entity_id
_entity_poly.type
_entity_poly.pdbx_seq_one_letter_code
_entity_poly.pdbx_strand_id
1 'polypeptide(L)'
;MRIVASLFIAVVLFGATTAAQSNRPKEAATQHMSDELAAKDAELFDVLFNKCLPERLKDLTTEDFEFYHDKWGQIAKSGAEFVEAIRRGCERQKQGVDYRARRELIKESVRVYPLNNYGAIHMGEHRFFKLTDGKPDELTETSKFTNLWKKEKGVWRL
;
A
#
# COMPACT_ATOMS: atom_id res chain seq x y z
N MET A 1 -35.61 11.36 76.67
CA MET A 1 -35.19 12.15 75.50
C MET A 1 -34.03 11.40 74.85
N ARG A 2 -34.30 10.65 73.76
CA ARG A 2 -33.28 9.84 73.07
C ARG A 2 -32.90 10.59 71.81
N ILE A 3 -31.62 10.94 71.68
CA ILE A 3 -31.03 11.60 70.51
C ILE A 3 -30.53 10.47 69.59
N VAL A 4 -31.11 10.36 68.39
CA VAL A 4 -30.66 9.46 67.34
C VAL A 4 -29.69 10.25 66.44
N ALA A 5 -28.42 9.90 66.44
CA ALA A 5 -27.42 10.46 65.56
C ALA A 5 -27.45 9.68 64.21
N SER A 6 -27.86 10.33 63.13
CA SER A 6 -27.78 9.76 61.76
C SER A 6 -26.40 9.94 61.21
N LEU A 7 -25.75 8.83 60.89
CA LEU A 7 -24.44 8.80 60.26
C LEU A 7 -24.64 8.81 58.74
N PHE A 8 -24.26 9.92 58.05
CA PHE A 8 -24.21 10.00 56.59
C PHE A 8 -22.91 9.39 56.08
N ILE A 9 -23.00 8.29 55.40
CA ILE A 9 -21.87 7.70 54.68
C ILE A 9 -21.83 8.34 53.28
N ALA A 10 -20.84 9.18 53.02
CA ALA A 10 -20.56 9.70 51.66
C ALA A 10 -19.79 8.67 50.88
N VAL A 11 -20.42 8.05 49.87
CA VAL A 11 -19.75 7.19 48.91
C VAL A 11 -19.08 8.07 47.85
N VAL A 12 -17.75 8.17 47.90
CA VAL A 12 -16.94 8.82 46.85
C VAL A 12 -16.70 7.80 45.74
N LEU A 13 -17.43 7.95 44.63
CA LEU A 13 -17.18 7.19 43.39
C LEU A 13 -15.93 7.76 42.70
N PHE A 14 -14.80 7.11 42.88
CA PHE A 14 -13.62 7.34 42.03
C PHE A 14 -13.91 6.75 40.64
N GLY A 15 -14.27 7.62 39.70
CA GLY A 15 -14.33 7.29 38.29
C GLY A 15 -12.93 7.03 37.75
N ALA A 16 -12.61 5.77 37.48
CA ALA A 16 -11.38 5.41 36.77
C ALA A 16 -11.49 5.89 35.32
N THR A 17 -10.85 7.02 35.02
CA THR A 17 -10.62 7.47 33.63
C THR A 17 -9.52 6.59 33.04
N THR A 18 -9.92 5.51 32.38
CA THR A 18 -9.03 4.58 31.68
C THR A 18 -8.30 5.26 30.52
N ALA A 19 -7.00 4.98 30.47
CA ALA A 19 -6.01 5.46 29.53
C ALA A 19 -6.33 5.15 28.04
N ALA A 20 -7.19 5.98 27.42
CA ALA A 20 -7.43 5.98 25.96
C ALA A 20 -6.45 6.88 25.19
N GLN A 21 -5.42 7.43 25.83
CA GLN A 21 -4.59 8.50 25.30
C GLN A 21 -3.24 8.07 24.71
N SER A 22 -2.79 6.81 24.88
CA SER A 22 -1.44 6.40 24.45
C SER A 22 -1.32 5.97 22.98
N ASN A 23 -2.44 5.69 22.27
CA ASN A 23 -2.39 5.15 20.89
C ASN A 23 -2.52 6.21 19.79
N ARG A 24 -3.07 7.39 20.04
CA ARG A 24 -3.30 8.44 19.04
C ARG A 24 -2.06 8.86 18.22
N PRO A 25 -0.88 9.10 18.83
CA PRO A 25 0.29 9.48 18.03
C PRO A 25 0.78 8.37 17.11
N LYS A 26 0.70 7.11 17.55
CA LYS A 26 1.09 5.93 16.78
C LYS A 26 0.11 5.69 15.62
N GLU A 27 -1.18 5.84 15.86
CA GLU A 27 -2.22 5.73 14.83
C GLU A 27 -2.06 6.82 13.77
N ALA A 28 -1.83 8.08 14.19
CA ALA A 28 -1.59 9.20 13.29
C ALA A 28 -0.34 9.00 12.42
N ALA A 29 0.76 8.49 13.01
CA ALA A 29 1.98 8.18 12.27
C ALA A 29 1.77 7.04 11.26
N THR A 30 1.01 6.01 11.62
CA THR A 30 0.66 4.91 10.71
C THR A 30 -0.25 5.40 9.58
N GLN A 31 -1.22 6.28 9.87
CA GLN A 31 -2.09 6.86 8.85
C GLN A 31 -1.28 7.70 7.85
N HIS A 32 -0.39 8.59 8.34
CA HIS A 32 0.48 9.38 7.47
C HIS A 32 1.35 8.49 6.56
N MET A 33 1.92 7.42 7.10
CA MET A 33 2.67 6.44 6.32
C MET A 33 1.79 5.75 5.27
N SER A 34 0.56 5.40 5.61
CA SER A 34 -0.41 4.82 4.68
C SER A 34 -0.71 5.76 3.51
N ASP A 35 -0.86 7.06 3.79
CA ASP A 35 -1.12 8.08 2.76
C ASP A 35 0.10 8.25 1.84
N GLU A 36 1.33 8.29 2.40
CA GLU A 36 2.57 8.33 1.61
C GLU A 36 2.68 7.11 0.68
N LEU A 37 2.41 5.89 1.19
CA LEU A 37 2.49 4.67 0.41
C LEU A 37 1.38 4.55 -0.63
N ALA A 38 0.19 5.04 -0.35
CA ALA A 38 -0.89 5.12 -1.34
C ALA A 38 -0.50 6.02 -2.53
N ALA A 39 0.17 7.15 -2.26
CA ALA A 39 0.70 8.01 -3.30
C ALA A 39 1.80 7.32 -4.13
N LYS A 40 2.71 6.58 -3.48
CA LYS A 40 3.77 5.82 -4.16
C LYS A 40 3.24 4.64 -4.97
N ASP A 41 2.25 3.93 -4.46
CA ASP A 41 1.54 2.88 -5.20
C ASP A 41 0.87 3.46 -6.46
N ALA A 42 0.17 4.58 -6.33
CA ALA A 42 -0.44 5.26 -7.46
C ALA A 42 0.59 5.70 -8.50
N GLU A 43 1.74 6.27 -8.06
CA GLU A 43 2.85 6.66 -8.94
C GLU A 43 3.43 5.44 -9.68
N LEU A 44 3.68 4.33 -8.97
CA LEU A 44 4.19 3.09 -9.55
C LEU A 44 3.27 2.57 -10.66
N PHE A 45 1.99 2.44 -10.39
CA PHE A 45 1.03 1.90 -11.36
C PHE A 45 0.72 2.87 -12.51
N ASP A 46 0.83 4.18 -12.30
CA ASP A 46 0.75 5.17 -13.37
C ASP A 46 1.94 5.03 -14.34
N VAL A 47 3.15 4.85 -13.80
CA VAL A 47 4.36 4.59 -14.58
C VAL A 47 4.26 3.29 -15.37
N LEU A 48 3.75 2.22 -14.74
CA LEU A 48 3.66 0.88 -15.33
C LEU A 48 2.61 0.78 -16.44
N PHE A 49 1.39 1.26 -16.19
CA PHE A 49 0.22 0.97 -17.03
C PHE A 49 -0.26 2.15 -17.85
N ASN A 50 -0.25 3.37 -17.30
CA ASN A 50 -0.83 4.52 -17.99
C ASN A 50 0.18 5.21 -18.90
N LYS A 51 1.41 5.41 -18.41
CA LYS A 51 2.44 6.18 -19.12
C LYS A 51 3.47 5.33 -19.82
N CYS A 52 3.65 4.10 -19.39
CA CYS A 52 4.68 3.18 -19.91
C CYS A 52 6.07 3.84 -19.94
N LEU A 53 6.53 4.30 -18.76
CA LEU A 53 7.79 5.01 -18.57
C LEU A 53 8.78 4.16 -17.76
N PRO A 54 9.32 3.06 -18.32
CA PRO A 54 10.13 2.09 -17.59
C PRO A 54 11.34 2.70 -16.87
N GLU A 55 11.94 3.76 -17.42
CA GLU A 55 13.10 4.42 -16.81
C GLU A 55 12.79 5.07 -15.45
N ARG A 56 11.54 5.48 -15.22
CA ARG A 56 11.09 6.05 -13.94
C ARG A 56 11.06 5.02 -12.80
N LEU A 57 11.06 3.74 -13.11
CA LEU A 57 11.11 2.67 -12.11
C LEU A 57 12.43 2.67 -11.33
N LYS A 58 13.52 3.20 -11.88
CA LYS A 58 14.80 3.38 -11.18
C LYS A 58 14.69 4.28 -9.94
N ASP A 59 13.71 5.21 -9.96
CA ASP A 59 13.44 6.09 -8.83
C ASP A 59 12.52 5.44 -7.78
N LEU A 60 11.79 4.40 -8.18
CA LEU A 60 10.76 3.73 -7.38
C LEU A 60 11.19 2.37 -6.80
N THR A 61 12.26 1.78 -7.34
CA THR A 61 12.79 0.48 -6.88
C THR A 61 14.21 0.63 -6.35
N THR A 62 14.59 -0.30 -5.47
CA THR A 62 15.98 -0.47 -5.02
C THR A 62 16.77 -1.30 -6.04
N GLU A 63 18.10 -1.34 -5.93
CA GLU A 63 18.93 -2.17 -6.80
C GLU A 63 18.67 -3.66 -6.59
N ASP A 64 18.41 -4.05 -5.34
CA ASP A 64 18.10 -5.40 -4.88
C ASP A 64 16.60 -5.74 -4.93
N PHE A 65 15.82 -4.95 -5.69
CA PHE A 65 14.40 -5.24 -5.90
C PHE A 65 14.17 -6.59 -6.54
N GLU A 66 13.21 -7.35 -6.02
CA GLU A 66 12.77 -8.60 -6.59
C GLU A 66 11.26 -8.56 -6.87
N PHE A 67 10.84 -9.16 -7.98
CA PHE A 67 9.42 -9.28 -8.33
C PHE A 67 9.03 -10.74 -8.57
N TYR A 68 8.02 -11.16 -7.82
CA TYR A 68 7.42 -12.49 -7.92
C TYR A 68 5.96 -12.38 -8.36
N HIS A 69 5.57 -13.22 -9.30
CA HIS A 69 4.21 -13.33 -9.80
C HIS A 69 3.69 -14.75 -9.55
N ASP A 70 2.46 -14.89 -9.08
CA ASP A 70 1.86 -16.19 -8.74
C ASP A 70 1.81 -17.17 -9.90
N LYS A 71 1.60 -16.68 -11.14
CA LYS A 71 1.50 -17.51 -12.34
C LYS A 71 2.86 -17.85 -12.98
N TRP A 72 3.87 -16.98 -12.82
CA TRP A 72 5.12 -17.07 -13.60
C TRP A 72 6.38 -17.13 -12.74
N GLY A 73 6.23 -17.15 -11.42
CA GLY A 73 7.35 -17.18 -10.50
C GLY A 73 8.14 -15.87 -10.47
N GLN A 74 9.44 -15.95 -10.33
CA GLN A 74 10.30 -14.77 -10.26
C GLN A 74 10.45 -14.11 -11.63
N ILE A 75 9.93 -12.89 -11.77
CA ILE A 75 9.96 -12.09 -13.00
C ILE A 75 11.22 -11.22 -13.09
N ALA A 76 11.71 -10.71 -11.96
CA ALA A 76 12.91 -9.89 -11.88
C ALA A 76 13.67 -10.18 -10.59
N LYS A 77 15.02 -10.17 -10.67
CA LYS A 77 15.97 -10.36 -9.56
C LYS A 77 16.67 -9.06 -9.17
N SER A 78 16.36 -7.98 -9.86
CA SER A 78 16.90 -6.65 -9.60
C SER A 78 15.98 -5.58 -10.16
N GLY A 79 16.13 -4.35 -9.68
CA GLY A 79 15.45 -3.19 -10.24
C GLY A 79 15.75 -3.01 -11.73
N ALA A 80 16.99 -3.27 -12.16
CA ALA A 80 17.38 -3.19 -13.58
C ALA A 80 16.64 -4.22 -14.44
N GLU A 81 16.54 -5.47 -13.99
CA GLU A 81 15.78 -6.52 -14.70
C GLU A 81 14.29 -6.16 -14.76
N PHE A 82 13.74 -5.57 -13.72
CA PHE A 82 12.35 -5.12 -13.71
C PHE A 82 12.11 -4.02 -14.74
N VAL A 83 12.97 -2.99 -14.79
CA VAL A 83 12.92 -1.94 -15.82
C VAL A 83 12.88 -2.54 -17.22
N GLU A 84 13.75 -3.52 -17.48
CA GLU A 84 13.85 -4.17 -18.79
C GLU A 84 12.61 -5.04 -19.10
N ALA A 85 12.07 -5.74 -18.12
CA ALA A 85 10.83 -6.50 -18.29
C ALA A 85 9.64 -5.57 -18.67
N ILE A 86 9.51 -4.44 -18.00
CA ILE A 86 8.47 -3.45 -18.30
C ILE A 86 8.71 -2.81 -19.67
N ARG A 87 9.94 -2.49 -20.03
CA ARG A 87 10.25 -1.94 -21.37
C ARG A 87 9.78 -2.89 -22.48
N ARG A 88 10.10 -4.19 -22.36
CA ARG A 88 9.61 -5.19 -23.33
C ARG A 88 8.08 -5.28 -23.38
N GLY A 89 7.41 -5.21 -22.22
CA GLY A 89 5.94 -5.17 -22.17
C GLY A 89 5.38 -3.94 -22.89
N CYS A 90 5.96 -2.76 -22.67
CA CYS A 90 5.57 -1.53 -23.33
C CYS A 90 5.72 -1.60 -24.86
N GLU A 91 6.83 -2.16 -25.34
CA GLU A 91 7.04 -2.34 -26.79
C GLU A 91 6.03 -3.32 -27.41
N ARG A 92 5.71 -4.41 -26.71
CA ARG A 92 4.68 -5.37 -27.17
C ARG A 92 3.29 -4.73 -27.23
N GLN A 93 2.96 -3.87 -26.28
CA GLN A 93 1.71 -3.10 -26.31
C GLN A 93 1.65 -2.13 -27.52
N LYS A 94 2.76 -1.40 -27.79
CA LYS A 94 2.85 -0.51 -28.95
C LYS A 94 2.70 -1.26 -30.28
N GLN A 95 3.19 -2.49 -30.33
CA GLN A 95 3.09 -3.37 -31.50
C GLN A 95 1.72 -4.07 -31.62
N GLY A 96 0.82 -3.88 -30.66
CA GLY A 96 -0.47 -4.54 -30.60
C GLY A 96 -0.43 -6.05 -30.29
N VAL A 97 0.71 -6.54 -29.81
CA VAL A 97 0.87 -7.94 -29.37
C VAL A 97 0.20 -8.16 -28.02
N ASP A 98 0.42 -7.23 -27.07
CA ASP A 98 -0.23 -7.23 -25.78
C ASP A 98 -1.31 -6.13 -25.73
N TYR A 99 -2.41 -6.39 -25.00
CA TYR A 99 -3.44 -5.39 -24.78
C TYR A 99 -2.97 -4.34 -23.73
N ARG A 100 -3.54 -3.16 -23.80
CA ARG A 100 -3.39 -2.15 -22.74
C ARG A 100 -4.23 -2.57 -21.55
N ALA A 101 -3.70 -2.36 -20.36
CA ALA A 101 -4.39 -2.65 -19.12
C ALA A 101 -4.52 -1.42 -18.22
N ARG A 102 -5.53 -1.42 -17.36
CA ARG A 102 -5.72 -0.48 -16.26
C ARG A 102 -5.76 -1.25 -14.95
N ARG A 103 -5.14 -0.72 -13.92
CA ARG A 103 -5.24 -1.25 -12.56
C ARG A 103 -6.19 -0.41 -11.71
N GLU A 104 -6.95 -1.07 -10.86
CA GLU A 104 -7.80 -0.47 -9.84
C GLU A 104 -7.45 -1.04 -8.46
N LEU A 105 -7.04 -0.18 -7.53
CA LEU A 105 -6.79 -0.56 -6.14
C LEU A 105 -8.12 -0.70 -5.40
N ILE A 106 -8.34 -1.83 -4.72
CA ILE A 106 -9.46 -2.00 -3.78
C ILE A 106 -9.05 -1.37 -2.45
N LYS A 107 -9.36 -0.08 -2.27
CA LYS A 107 -8.85 0.75 -1.16
C LYS A 107 -9.14 0.17 0.22
N GLU A 108 -10.30 -0.45 0.40
CA GLU A 108 -10.75 -1.04 1.66
C GLU A 108 -9.93 -2.28 2.08
N SER A 109 -9.27 -2.91 1.12
CA SER A 109 -8.40 -4.07 1.34
C SER A 109 -7.00 -3.69 1.83
N VAL A 110 -6.60 -2.43 1.66
CA VAL A 110 -5.23 -1.97 1.95
C VAL A 110 -4.91 -2.08 3.43
N ARG A 111 -3.73 -2.63 3.71
CA ARG A 111 -3.13 -2.69 5.04
C ARG A 111 -1.68 -2.27 4.96
N VAL A 112 -1.25 -1.46 5.92
CA VAL A 112 0.13 -1.00 6.06
C VAL A 112 0.65 -1.39 7.43
N TYR A 113 1.79 -2.06 7.46
CA TYR A 113 2.46 -2.51 8.68
C TYR A 113 3.84 -1.85 8.76
N PRO A 114 4.04 -0.89 9.67
CA PRO A 114 5.34 -0.26 9.87
C PRO A 114 6.41 -1.27 10.29
N LEU A 115 7.60 -1.16 9.70
CA LEU A 115 8.80 -1.89 10.08
C LEU A 115 9.82 -0.90 10.66
N ASN A 116 10.17 -1.07 11.94
CA ASN A 116 11.07 -0.17 12.65
C ASN A 116 12.41 -0.03 11.93
N ASN A 117 12.82 1.21 11.68
CA ASN A 117 14.11 1.57 11.04
C ASN A 117 14.31 1.02 9.63
N TYR A 118 13.27 0.50 8.98
CA TYR A 118 13.36 -0.01 7.61
C TYR A 118 12.37 0.70 6.68
N GLY A 119 11.08 0.56 6.96
CA GLY A 119 10.02 1.06 6.09
C GLY A 119 8.67 0.47 6.45
N ALA A 120 8.00 -0.20 5.50
CA ALA A 120 6.69 -0.82 5.75
C ALA A 120 6.37 -1.97 4.79
N ILE A 121 5.55 -2.91 5.26
CA ILE A 121 4.81 -3.82 4.40
C ILE A 121 3.51 -3.12 4.00
N HIS A 122 3.24 -3.07 2.70
CA HIS A 122 2.00 -2.57 2.10
C HIS A 122 1.36 -3.72 1.32
N MET A 123 0.16 -4.09 1.69
CA MET A 123 -0.55 -5.19 1.07
C MET A 123 -2.01 -4.85 0.82
N GLY A 124 -2.62 -5.54 -0.13
CA GLY A 124 -4.02 -5.33 -0.48
C GLY A 124 -4.44 -6.15 -1.68
N GLU A 125 -5.58 -5.77 -2.24
CA GLU A 125 -6.16 -6.37 -3.44
C GLU A 125 -6.29 -5.32 -4.55
N HIS A 126 -6.21 -5.77 -5.79
CA HIS A 126 -6.40 -4.93 -6.96
C HIS A 126 -7.09 -5.70 -8.09
N ARG A 127 -7.69 -4.96 -9.00
CA ARG A 127 -8.30 -5.47 -10.21
C ARG A 127 -7.53 -4.97 -11.42
N PHE A 128 -7.45 -5.82 -12.45
CA PHE A 128 -6.91 -5.44 -13.74
C PHE A 128 -7.98 -5.54 -14.79
N PHE A 129 -7.99 -4.55 -15.67
CA PHE A 129 -8.95 -4.45 -16.76
C PHE A 129 -8.22 -4.33 -18.08
N LYS A 130 -8.62 -5.12 -19.06
CA LYS A 130 -8.21 -4.95 -20.45
C LYS A 130 -8.92 -3.77 -21.05
N LEU A 131 -8.18 -2.90 -21.70
CA LEU A 131 -8.68 -1.74 -22.40
C LEU A 131 -8.77 -2.06 -23.90
N THR A 132 -9.95 -1.80 -24.49
CA THR A 132 -10.19 -1.94 -25.93
C THR A 132 -10.91 -0.68 -26.39
N ASP A 133 -10.37 -0.01 -27.41
CA ASP A 133 -10.93 1.25 -27.90
C ASP A 133 -12.40 1.07 -28.34
N GLY A 134 -13.28 1.93 -27.87
CA GLY A 134 -14.70 1.92 -28.16
C GLY A 134 -15.52 0.81 -27.47
N LYS A 135 -14.92 0.07 -26.52
CA LYS A 135 -15.61 -0.97 -25.74
C LYS A 135 -15.49 -0.68 -24.23
N PRO A 136 -16.42 -1.19 -23.42
CA PRO A 136 -16.28 -1.18 -21.96
C PRO A 136 -15.01 -1.93 -21.53
N ASP A 137 -14.41 -1.49 -20.41
CA ASP A 137 -13.28 -2.16 -19.78
C ASP A 137 -13.68 -3.58 -19.36
N GLU A 138 -12.87 -4.57 -19.73
CA GLU A 138 -13.07 -5.98 -19.41
C GLU A 138 -12.24 -6.37 -18.20
N LEU A 139 -12.90 -6.80 -17.11
CA LEU A 139 -12.20 -7.33 -15.93
C LEU A 139 -11.48 -8.62 -16.30
N THR A 140 -10.15 -8.64 -16.17
CA THR A 140 -9.31 -9.81 -16.49
C THR A 140 -8.82 -10.54 -15.25
N GLU A 141 -8.62 -9.83 -14.16
CA GLU A 141 -8.03 -10.40 -12.95
C GLU A 141 -8.38 -9.60 -11.69
N THR A 142 -8.57 -10.31 -10.58
CA THR A 142 -8.53 -9.77 -9.22
C THR A 142 -7.45 -10.54 -8.48
N SER A 143 -6.46 -9.84 -7.94
CA SER A 143 -5.32 -10.46 -7.26
C SER A 143 -4.92 -9.71 -6.00
N LYS A 144 -4.07 -10.35 -5.18
CA LYS A 144 -3.49 -9.78 -3.97
C LYS A 144 -2.06 -9.35 -4.25
N PHE A 145 -1.61 -8.34 -3.53
CA PHE A 145 -0.22 -7.93 -3.58
C PHE A 145 0.36 -7.78 -2.16
N THR A 146 1.66 -7.94 -2.07
CA THR A 146 2.46 -7.62 -0.87
C THR A 146 3.73 -6.94 -1.32
N ASN A 147 3.89 -5.69 -0.95
CA ASN A 147 5.02 -4.84 -1.28
C ASN A 147 5.82 -4.53 -0.01
N LEU A 148 7.13 -4.68 -0.08
CA LEU A 148 8.04 -4.24 0.98
C LEU A 148 8.67 -2.91 0.55
N TRP A 149 8.20 -1.83 1.13
CA TRP A 149 8.72 -0.49 0.90
C TRP A 149 9.83 -0.16 1.89
N LYS A 150 10.99 0.24 1.40
CA LYS A 150 12.10 0.77 2.17
C LYS A 150 12.07 2.30 2.17
N LYS A 151 12.30 2.94 3.34
CA LYS A 151 12.39 4.40 3.44
C LYS A 151 13.83 4.81 3.76
N GLU A 152 14.54 5.36 2.79
CA GLU A 152 15.91 5.84 2.96
C GLU A 152 15.99 7.35 2.73
N LYS A 153 16.52 8.08 3.71
CA LYS A 153 16.64 9.57 3.64
C LYS A 153 15.32 10.25 3.25
N GLY A 154 14.20 9.71 3.73
CA GLY A 154 12.86 10.22 3.45
C GLY A 154 12.24 9.76 2.14
N VAL A 155 12.94 8.98 1.31
CA VAL A 155 12.46 8.49 0.01
C VAL A 155 12.01 7.03 0.13
N TRP A 156 10.80 6.74 -0.36
CA TRP A 156 10.26 5.39 -0.44
C TRP A 156 10.63 4.70 -1.74
N ARG A 157 11.15 3.45 -1.65
CA ARG A 157 11.43 2.55 -2.77
C ARG A 157 11.01 1.13 -2.44
N LEU A 158 10.62 0.35 -3.47
CA LEU A 158 10.40 -1.10 -3.40
C LEU A 158 11.72 -1.85 -3.42
#